data_e476918c6c313a4e0768a8677f14afd3
#
_entry.id   e476918c6c313a4e0768a8677f14afd3
#
_cell.length_a   1.000
_cell.length_b   1.000
_cell.length_c   1.000
_cell.angle_alpha   90.00
_cell.angle_beta   90.00
_cell.angle_gamma   90.00
#
_symmetry.space_group_name_H-M   'P 1'
#
loop_
_entity.id
_entity.type
_entity.pdbx_description
1 polymer ?
#
loop_
_entity_poly.entity_id
_entity_poly.type
_entity_poly.pdbx_seq_one_letter_code
_entity_poly.pdbx_strand_id
1 'polypeptide(L)'
;MMKRMRTLHLPLAVAAALAVGWSGYLPATGHLIGVTAALADDDDDDGDDGGYSGGGGYSGEGSYRRSPGRSLRAPSPRRLLRGIRRAITGQAPAPRRSQARPIELPERADDEVVATGIGAEQRDQLVADGYAVLDEIELASLGAAVVKLRVPDGVSLEDARAAVRAIAPGAEVDFNHYYRPEQAGCEGPHCIAPQLVGWPRFGAEGASCSAPVRIGLVDTGINPEHTTFDGGRLETVRIGEEELAESGRQHGTAVAALLVGAADSRTPGLLPGAEMVAIDAFHRAAQRDDRTDAFTLVRAIDTALERRVSVLNLSLAGPANDLLADVVAKAVETAVIVAAVGNGGPNAEPAYPAAYAGVIGVTAIDRNKRVYRRAGRGDHVDLAAPGVEVWTAASISGGRPKTGTSFAAPFVTAAAALVMADDPDLKPADVKQRLLQSAQDLGEPGRDAIFGWGLLDASSICGQAGTPAPAAAETALP
;
A
#
# COMPACT_ATOMS: atom_id res chain seq x y z
N MET A 1 -73.74 2.75 -33.85
CA MET A 1 -74.09 4.20 -33.87
C MET A 1 -72.79 4.93 -33.71
N MET A 2 -72.13 5.22 -34.75
CA MET A 2 -72.10 6.35 -35.68
C MET A 2 -71.88 7.70 -35.00
N LYS A 3 -70.76 8.30 -35.48
CA LYS A 3 -70.47 9.75 -35.77
C LYS A 3 -69.53 10.41 -34.77
N ARG A 4 -68.53 11.18 -35.08
CA ARG A 4 -67.92 11.65 -36.37
C ARG A 4 -66.55 12.31 -36.01
N MET A 5 -65.63 12.17 -36.95
CA MET A 5 -64.43 12.98 -37.20
C MET A 5 -64.69 14.48 -37.14
N ARG A 6 -63.74 15.27 -36.69
CA ARG A 6 -63.36 16.55 -37.32
C ARG A 6 -61.90 16.88 -37.13
N THR A 7 -61.23 16.91 -38.24
CA THR A 7 -59.93 17.55 -38.55
C THR A 7 -60.10 19.05 -38.65
N LEU A 8 -59.09 19.86 -38.27
CA LEU A 8 -58.74 21.15 -38.87
C LEU A 8 -57.32 21.57 -38.51
N HIS A 9 -56.46 21.52 -39.41
CA HIS A 9 -55.57 22.45 -40.15
C HIS A 9 -54.77 23.48 -39.37
N LEU A 10 -53.45 23.42 -39.70
CA LEU A 10 -52.38 24.42 -39.58
C LEU A 10 -52.80 25.79 -40.27
N PRO A 11 -52.09 26.92 -39.96
CA PRO A 11 -51.04 27.28 -40.90
C PRO A 11 -49.73 27.81 -40.28
N LEU A 12 -48.70 27.62 -41.10
CA LEU A 12 -47.39 28.25 -41.19
C LEU A 12 -47.47 29.80 -41.22
N ALA A 13 -46.54 30.47 -40.54
CA ALA A 13 -46.11 31.81 -40.96
C ALA A 13 -44.64 32.02 -40.71
N VAL A 14 -43.95 32.30 -41.82
CA VAL A 14 -42.53 32.70 -41.96
C VAL A 14 -42.51 34.24 -41.89
N ALA A 15 -41.44 34.81 -41.33
CA ALA A 15 -40.77 36.09 -41.69
C ALA A 15 -39.77 36.44 -40.58
N ALA A 16 -38.50 36.43 -40.86
CA ALA A 16 -37.64 37.40 -41.55
C ALA A 16 -36.96 38.42 -40.61
N ALA A 17 -35.72 38.47 -40.73
CA ALA A 17 -34.64 39.22 -40.13
C ALA A 17 -34.85 40.74 -39.96
N LEU A 18 -34.20 41.30 -38.93
CA LEU A 18 -33.56 42.62 -39.01
C LEU A 18 -32.39 42.69 -38.01
N ALA A 19 -31.19 42.86 -38.59
CA ALA A 19 -29.98 43.24 -37.90
C ALA A 19 -30.02 44.72 -37.54
N VAL A 20 -29.71 45.06 -36.30
CA VAL A 20 -29.21 46.39 -35.93
C VAL A 20 -28.12 46.19 -34.91
N GLY A 21 -26.91 46.60 -35.29
CA GLY A 21 -25.75 46.60 -34.42
C GLY A 21 -25.81 47.70 -33.38
N TRP A 22 -25.31 47.41 -32.18
CA TRP A 22 -24.73 48.41 -31.31
C TRP A 22 -23.52 47.85 -30.57
N SER A 23 -22.41 48.54 -30.84
CA SER A 23 -21.15 48.42 -30.15
C SER A 23 -21.22 48.93 -28.73
N GLY A 24 -20.58 48.25 -27.80
CA GLY A 24 -20.20 48.90 -26.56
C GLY A 24 -20.03 48.01 -25.33
N TYR A 25 -18.80 47.92 -24.88
CA TYR A 25 -18.34 47.55 -23.54
C TYR A 25 -18.33 46.09 -23.14
N LEU A 26 -17.12 45.51 -23.22
CA LEU A 26 -16.66 44.40 -22.39
C LEU A 26 -16.31 44.93 -21.00
N PRO A 27 -16.62 44.19 -19.92
CA PRO A 27 -15.66 44.02 -18.84
C PRO A 27 -15.09 42.60 -18.90
N ALA A 28 -13.77 42.56 -18.92
CA ALA A 28 -13.00 41.38 -18.70
C ALA A 28 -13.22 40.89 -17.26
N THR A 29 -13.22 39.59 -17.09
CA THR A 29 -12.82 38.70 -16.00
C THR A 29 -13.88 37.65 -15.76
N GLY A 30 -13.92 36.65 -16.64
CA GLY A 30 -14.44 35.33 -16.31
C GLY A 30 -13.24 34.39 -16.15
N HIS A 31 -12.80 34.16 -14.94
CA HIS A 31 -11.94 33.03 -14.66
C HIS A 31 -12.74 31.76 -14.96
N LEU A 32 -12.44 31.13 -16.07
CA LEU A 32 -12.71 29.72 -16.28
C LEU A 32 -11.85 28.96 -15.27
N ILE A 33 -12.46 28.66 -14.11
CA ILE A 33 -11.92 27.69 -13.19
C ILE A 33 -12.12 26.35 -13.90
N GLY A 34 -11.06 25.91 -14.56
CA GLY A 34 -10.96 24.52 -15.00
C GLY A 34 -10.93 23.67 -13.77
N VAL A 35 -12.00 22.93 -13.52
CA VAL A 35 -12.05 21.88 -12.51
C VAL A 35 -11.17 20.77 -13.04
N THR A 36 -9.89 20.79 -12.66
CA THR A 36 -9.02 19.63 -12.85
C THR A 36 -9.47 18.61 -11.80
N ALA A 37 -10.18 17.58 -12.24
CA ALA A 37 -10.29 16.36 -11.46
C ALA A 37 -8.89 15.99 -10.97
N ALA A 38 -8.74 15.74 -9.68
CA ALA A 38 -7.46 15.31 -9.11
C ALA A 38 -7.19 13.87 -9.60
N LEU A 39 -6.65 13.79 -10.82
CA LEU A 39 -6.10 12.55 -11.33
C LEU A 39 -4.89 12.20 -10.46
N ALA A 40 -4.80 10.96 -10.03
CA ALA A 40 -3.52 10.42 -9.64
C ALA A 40 -2.60 10.59 -10.84
N ASP A 41 -1.62 11.51 -10.75
CA ASP A 41 -0.55 11.57 -11.73
C ASP A 41 0.25 10.28 -11.58
N ASP A 42 -0.11 9.32 -12.40
CA ASP A 42 0.78 8.24 -12.74
C ASP A 42 1.83 8.86 -13.68
N ASP A 43 2.98 9.28 -13.13
CA ASP A 43 4.21 9.52 -13.89
C ASP A 43 4.69 8.17 -14.46
N ASP A 44 3.87 7.58 -15.32
CA ASP A 44 4.21 6.39 -16.07
C ASP A 44 4.80 6.83 -17.41
N ASP A 45 6.12 6.90 -17.48
CA ASP A 45 6.83 6.71 -18.73
C ASP A 45 6.57 5.26 -19.17
N ASP A 46 5.51 5.07 -19.97
CA ASP A 46 5.27 3.84 -20.72
C ASP A 46 6.39 3.68 -21.74
N GLY A 47 7.50 3.05 -21.31
CA GLY A 47 8.45 2.46 -22.23
C GLY A 47 7.80 1.21 -22.82
N ASP A 48 7.50 1.25 -24.12
CA ASP A 48 7.14 0.12 -24.96
C ASP A 48 8.11 -1.05 -24.74
N ASP A 49 7.73 -2.03 -23.95
CA ASP A 49 8.35 -3.33 -23.95
C ASP A 49 7.68 -4.20 -25.01
N GLY A 50 8.27 -4.14 -26.22
CA GLY A 50 7.97 -5.04 -27.31
C GLY A 50 8.18 -6.49 -26.90
N GLY A 51 7.11 -7.28 -27.01
CA GLY A 51 7.08 -8.70 -26.75
C GLY A 51 8.07 -9.47 -27.62
N TYR A 52 8.88 -10.30 -26.98
CA TYR A 52 9.58 -11.39 -27.64
C TYR A 52 8.87 -12.70 -27.34
N SER A 53 8.16 -13.20 -28.36
CA SER A 53 7.74 -14.59 -28.44
C SER A 53 8.92 -15.44 -28.86
N GLY A 54 9.21 -16.47 -28.08
CA GLY A 54 10.25 -17.46 -28.36
C GLY A 54 9.83 -18.44 -29.44
N GLY A 55 10.78 -18.87 -30.24
CA GLY A 55 10.67 -20.01 -31.15
C GLY A 55 12.06 -20.59 -31.36
N GLY A 56 12.20 -21.86 -31.03
CA GLY A 56 13.44 -22.58 -30.93
C GLY A 56 14.10 -23.01 -32.25
N GLY A 57 15.28 -23.59 -32.13
CA GLY A 57 15.77 -24.58 -33.07
C GLY A 57 17.20 -24.43 -33.62
N TYR A 58 18.10 -25.19 -33.07
CA TYR A 58 19.20 -25.96 -33.67
C TYR A 58 20.33 -25.37 -34.53
N SER A 59 21.53 -25.59 -34.00
CA SER A 59 22.77 -26.16 -34.60
C SER A 59 23.53 -25.39 -35.70
N GLY A 60 24.86 -25.30 -35.46
CA GLY A 60 25.86 -25.42 -36.53
C GLY A 60 27.02 -24.43 -36.50
N GLU A 61 28.16 -24.94 -36.08
CA GLU A 61 29.54 -24.70 -36.59
C GLU A 61 30.02 -23.29 -36.98
N GLY A 62 31.02 -22.90 -36.26
CA GLY A 62 32.33 -22.41 -36.60
C GLY A 62 32.52 -21.36 -37.69
N SER A 63 33.09 -20.23 -37.32
CA SER A 63 34.33 -19.75 -37.93
C SER A 63 34.74 -18.36 -37.37
N TYR A 64 36.02 -18.22 -37.14
CA TYR A 64 36.72 -16.98 -36.80
C TYR A 64 36.43 -15.84 -37.77
N ARG A 65 36.15 -14.64 -37.28
CA ARG A 65 36.66 -13.39 -37.87
C ARG A 65 36.38 -12.13 -37.01
N ARG A 66 37.51 -11.48 -36.69
CA ARG A 66 37.80 -10.04 -36.57
C ARG A 66 36.72 -9.08 -36.08
N SER A 67 37.01 -8.48 -34.95
CA SER A 67 36.41 -7.22 -34.46
C SER A 67 36.64 -6.08 -35.45
N PRO A 68 35.61 -5.30 -35.77
CA PRO A 68 35.79 -3.95 -36.30
C PRO A 68 35.51 -2.91 -35.19
N GLY A 69 36.28 -1.84 -35.28
CA GLY A 69 36.43 -0.73 -34.41
C GLY A 69 35.17 -0.11 -33.81
N ARG A 70 35.37 0.37 -32.59
CA ARG A 70 34.48 1.33 -31.93
C ARG A 70 34.27 2.56 -32.81
N SER A 71 33.13 2.67 -33.43
CA SER A 71 32.69 3.95 -33.99
C SER A 71 32.28 4.88 -32.84
N LEU A 72 33.03 5.96 -32.69
CA LEU A 72 32.66 7.07 -31.84
C LEU A 72 31.42 7.75 -32.43
N ARG A 73 30.23 7.39 -31.97
CA ARG A 73 29.02 8.17 -32.29
C ARG A 73 29.10 9.50 -31.58
N ALA A 74 29.08 10.58 -32.33
CA ALA A 74 28.98 11.93 -31.82
C ALA A 74 27.72 12.07 -30.92
N PRO A 75 27.83 12.73 -29.74
CA PRO A 75 26.68 12.95 -28.87
C PRO A 75 25.61 13.77 -29.55
N SER A 76 24.33 13.42 -29.36
CA SER A 76 23.21 14.17 -29.97
C SER A 76 23.20 15.62 -29.48
N PRO A 77 22.74 16.57 -30.31
CA PRO A 77 22.70 18.01 -29.97
C PRO A 77 22.02 18.33 -28.63
N ARG A 78 21.04 17.51 -28.24
CA ARG A 78 20.35 17.63 -26.93
C ARG A 78 21.24 17.28 -25.73
N ARG A 79 22.17 16.34 -25.87
CA ARG A 79 23.15 16.04 -24.80
C ARG A 79 24.20 17.13 -24.67
N LEU A 80 24.63 17.73 -25.80
CA LEU A 80 25.58 18.83 -25.78
C LEU A 80 24.99 20.08 -25.11
N LEU A 81 23.75 20.47 -25.44
CA LEU A 81 23.05 21.59 -24.84
C LEU A 81 22.79 21.40 -23.33
N ARG A 82 22.53 20.16 -22.90
CA ARG A 82 22.39 19.84 -21.45
C ARG A 82 23.72 19.94 -20.70
N GLY A 83 24.83 19.60 -21.35
CA GLY A 83 26.20 19.77 -20.80
C GLY A 83 26.58 21.23 -20.65
N ILE A 84 26.30 22.05 -21.65
CA ILE A 84 26.59 23.51 -21.65
C ILE A 84 25.74 24.23 -20.61
N ARG A 85 24.45 23.89 -20.47
CA ARG A 85 23.57 24.49 -19.45
C ARG A 85 24.03 24.17 -18.04
N ARG A 86 24.57 22.96 -17.78
CA ARG A 86 25.16 22.56 -16.49
C ARG A 86 26.45 23.31 -16.19
N ALA A 87 27.28 23.56 -17.18
CA ALA A 87 28.53 24.31 -16.99
C ALA A 87 28.30 25.79 -16.67
N ILE A 88 27.20 26.38 -17.18
CA ILE A 88 26.85 27.79 -16.95
C ILE A 88 26.11 27.98 -15.63
N THR A 89 25.35 26.99 -15.13
CA THR A 89 24.53 27.12 -13.91
C THR A 89 25.24 26.65 -12.62
N GLY A 90 26.45 26.14 -12.69
CA GLY A 90 27.22 25.72 -11.51
C GLY A 90 26.58 24.58 -10.69
N GLN A 91 25.59 23.85 -11.25
CA GLN A 91 24.95 22.74 -10.55
C GLN A 91 25.90 21.54 -10.46
N ALA A 92 26.36 21.26 -9.26
CA ALA A 92 27.08 20.02 -8.95
C ALA A 92 26.23 18.79 -9.33
N PRO A 93 26.83 17.69 -9.83
CA PRO A 93 26.10 16.45 -10.07
C PRO A 93 25.49 15.96 -8.75
N ALA A 94 24.20 15.63 -8.79
CA ALA A 94 23.55 15.02 -7.63
C ALA A 94 24.37 13.80 -7.18
N PRO A 95 24.60 13.62 -5.87
CA PRO A 95 25.35 12.48 -5.37
C PRO A 95 24.64 11.18 -5.85
N ARG A 96 25.41 10.28 -6.46
CA ARG A 96 24.91 8.94 -6.77
C ARG A 96 24.48 8.32 -5.46
N ARG A 97 23.18 7.99 -5.34
CA ARG A 97 22.68 7.16 -4.23
C ARG A 97 23.52 5.88 -4.24
N SER A 98 24.37 5.70 -3.22
CA SER A 98 24.99 4.41 -2.96
C SER A 98 23.85 3.45 -2.61
N GLN A 99 23.67 2.41 -3.38
CA GLN A 99 22.85 1.28 -2.97
C GLN A 99 23.47 0.76 -1.67
N ALA A 100 22.72 0.80 -0.58
CA ALA A 100 23.14 0.17 0.67
C ALA A 100 23.39 -1.31 0.35
N ARG A 101 24.60 -1.79 0.68
CA ARG A 101 24.89 -3.22 0.61
C ARG A 101 23.96 -3.93 1.59
N PRO A 102 23.44 -5.12 1.22
CA PRO A 102 22.74 -5.96 2.18
C PRO A 102 23.62 -6.18 3.40
N ILE A 103 23.06 -6.07 4.59
CA ILE A 103 23.74 -6.44 5.84
C ILE A 103 23.73 -7.97 5.85
N GLU A 104 24.88 -8.58 5.62
CA GLU A 104 25.04 -10.02 5.83
C GLU A 104 25.04 -10.28 7.34
N LEU A 105 24.06 -11.03 7.82
CA LEU A 105 23.97 -11.43 9.22
C LEU A 105 24.88 -12.64 9.47
N PRO A 106 25.67 -12.69 10.56
CA PRO A 106 26.52 -13.82 10.86
C PRO A 106 25.69 -15.10 11.03
N GLU A 107 26.14 -16.20 10.46
CA GLU A 107 25.47 -17.51 10.57
C GLU A 107 25.79 -18.24 11.88
N ARG A 108 26.92 -17.90 12.50
CA ARG A 108 27.45 -18.52 13.72
C ARG A 108 28.25 -17.51 14.54
N ALA A 109 28.57 -17.85 15.79
CA ALA A 109 29.51 -17.08 16.59
C ALA A 109 30.93 -17.19 16.00
N ASP A 110 31.67 -16.09 16.04
CA ASP A 110 32.96 -15.98 15.40
C ASP A 110 34.09 -16.69 16.21
N ASP A 111 33.87 -16.92 17.51
CA ASP A 111 34.85 -17.41 18.48
C ASP A 111 34.34 -18.54 19.38
N GLU A 112 33.25 -19.22 19.00
CA GLU A 112 32.64 -20.25 19.85
C GLU A 112 32.45 -21.59 19.15
N VAL A 113 32.72 -22.69 19.91
CA VAL A 113 32.31 -24.03 19.57
C VAL A 113 31.47 -24.65 20.69
N VAL A 114 30.58 -25.56 20.34
CA VAL A 114 29.77 -26.32 21.28
C VAL A 114 30.07 -27.79 21.18
N ALA A 115 30.08 -28.49 22.31
CA ALA A 115 30.44 -29.91 22.33
C ALA A 115 29.63 -30.66 23.35
N THR A 116 29.35 -31.95 23.05
CA THR A 116 28.80 -32.92 24.01
C THR A 116 29.83 -34.03 24.27
N GLY A 117 29.72 -34.73 25.40
CA GLY A 117 30.59 -35.88 25.71
C GLY A 117 32.01 -35.52 26.12
N ILE A 118 32.25 -34.30 26.60
CA ILE A 118 33.54 -33.86 27.17
C ILE A 118 33.58 -34.23 28.67
N GLY A 119 34.51 -35.07 29.04
CA GLY A 119 34.74 -35.40 30.46
C GLY A 119 35.56 -34.34 31.22
N ALA A 120 35.59 -34.41 32.54
CA ALA A 120 36.26 -33.41 33.37
C ALA A 120 37.76 -33.25 33.05
N GLU A 121 38.48 -34.36 32.84
CA GLU A 121 39.92 -34.34 32.51
C GLU A 121 40.16 -33.64 31.14
N GLN A 122 39.33 -33.94 30.15
CA GLN A 122 39.43 -33.35 28.80
C GLN A 122 39.09 -31.86 28.83
N ARG A 123 38.12 -31.47 29.63
CA ARG A 123 37.77 -30.04 29.82
C ARG A 123 38.96 -29.31 30.49
N ASP A 124 39.55 -29.88 31.54
CA ASP A 124 40.71 -29.25 32.18
C ASP A 124 41.89 -29.10 31.23
N GLN A 125 42.12 -30.11 30.36
CA GLN A 125 43.12 -30.00 29.28
C GLN A 125 42.80 -28.90 28.27
N LEU A 126 41.56 -28.78 27.82
CA LEU A 126 41.13 -27.70 26.91
C LEU A 126 41.36 -26.31 27.53
N VAL A 127 41.08 -26.16 28.84
CA VAL A 127 41.33 -24.91 29.58
C VAL A 127 42.86 -24.65 29.61
N ALA A 128 43.68 -25.66 29.84
CA ALA A 128 45.14 -25.54 29.81
C ALA A 128 45.64 -25.13 28.42
N ASP A 129 44.98 -25.58 27.34
CA ASP A 129 45.30 -25.24 25.96
C ASP A 129 44.69 -23.84 25.51
N GLY A 130 44.12 -23.11 26.48
CA GLY A 130 43.68 -21.73 26.26
C GLY A 130 42.19 -21.56 25.90
N TYR A 131 41.40 -22.63 25.88
CA TYR A 131 39.95 -22.52 25.72
C TYR A 131 39.33 -21.98 26.99
N ALA A 132 38.27 -21.17 26.88
CA ALA A 132 37.47 -20.73 28.04
C ALA A 132 36.09 -21.42 28.00
N VAL A 133 35.75 -22.07 29.09
CA VAL A 133 34.38 -22.58 29.29
C VAL A 133 33.45 -21.38 29.51
N LEU A 134 32.54 -21.12 28.57
CA LEU A 134 31.57 -20.03 28.65
C LEU A 134 30.32 -20.47 29.38
N ASP A 135 29.89 -21.72 29.16
CA ASP A 135 28.69 -22.28 29.78
C ASP A 135 28.73 -23.80 29.71
N GLU A 136 28.08 -24.46 30.69
CA GLU A 136 27.93 -25.90 30.76
C GLU A 136 26.55 -26.25 31.30
N ILE A 137 25.79 -27.03 30.55
CA ILE A 137 24.44 -27.44 30.90
C ILE A 137 24.27 -28.95 30.86
N GLU A 138 23.53 -29.51 31.83
CA GLU A 138 23.09 -30.90 31.78
C GLU A 138 21.71 -31.00 31.13
N LEU A 139 21.62 -31.80 30.08
CA LEU A 139 20.38 -32.17 29.43
C LEU A 139 19.79 -33.41 30.11
N ALA A 140 19.13 -33.21 31.27
CA ALA A 140 18.67 -34.28 32.13
C ALA A 140 17.76 -35.31 31.42
N SER A 141 16.96 -34.89 30.45
CA SER A 141 16.09 -35.76 29.66
C SER A 141 16.86 -36.61 28.60
N LEU A 142 18.06 -36.20 28.22
CA LEU A 142 18.89 -36.87 27.22
C LEU A 142 20.11 -37.55 27.85
N GLY A 143 20.37 -37.34 29.14
CA GLY A 143 21.51 -37.88 29.86
C GLY A 143 22.86 -37.41 29.30
N ALA A 144 22.92 -36.19 28.79
CA ALA A 144 24.10 -35.61 28.13
C ALA A 144 24.45 -34.25 28.71
N ALA A 145 25.74 -33.92 28.83
CA ALA A 145 26.19 -32.57 29.15
C ALA A 145 26.67 -31.88 27.87
N VAL A 146 26.34 -30.59 27.74
CA VAL A 146 26.79 -29.73 26.64
C VAL A 146 27.66 -28.62 27.21
N VAL A 147 28.83 -28.44 26.61
CA VAL A 147 29.80 -27.40 26.95
C VAL A 147 29.93 -26.42 25.83
N LYS A 148 29.87 -25.14 26.14
CA LYS A 148 30.14 -24.02 25.23
C LYS A 148 31.54 -23.48 25.52
N LEU A 149 32.40 -23.49 24.51
CA LEU A 149 33.81 -23.11 24.63
C LEU A 149 34.08 -21.89 23.77
N ARG A 150 34.80 -20.91 24.32
CA ARG A 150 35.45 -19.86 23.55
C ARG A 150 36.80 -20.39 23.06
N VAL A 151 37.07 -20.16 21.78
CA VAL A 151 38.31 -20.56 21.10
C VAL A 151 39.43 -19.57 21.46
N PRO A 152 40.66 -20.03 21.64
CA PRO A 152 41.80 -19.16 21.89
C PRO A 152 42.05 -18.16 20.75
N ASP A 153 42.52 -16.94 21.09
CA ASP A 153 42.82 -15.90 20.12
C ASP A 153 43.79 -16.43 19.01
N GLY A 154 43.40 -16.17 17.75
CA GLY A 154 44.20 -16.54 16.58
C GLY A 154 44.04 -17.99 16.11
N VAL A 155 43.20 -18.80 16.75
CA VAL A 155 42.85 -20.15 16.31
C VAL A 155 41.57 -20.09 15.47
N SER A 156 41.56 -20.73 14.29
CA SER A 156 40.34 -20.78 13.49
C SER A 156 39.30 -21.72 14.12
N LEU A 157 38.01 -21.47 13.87
CA LEU A 157 36.95 -22.35 14.38
C LEU A 157 37.09 -23.80 13.86
N GLU A 158 37.55 -23.98 12.64
CA GLU A 158 37.80 -25.27 12.03
C GLU A 158 38.92 -26.01 12.75
N ASP A 159 40.03 -25.33 13.07
CA ASP A 159 41.17 -25.93 13.82
C ASP A 159 40.73 -26.19 15.28
N ALA A 160 40.00 -25.32 15.89
CA ALA A 160 39.45 -25.49 17.24
C ALA A 160 38.55 -26.73 17.34
N ARG A 161 37.65 -26.92 16.37
CA ARG A 161 36.78 -28.10 16.29
C ARG A 161 37.61 -29.38 16.14
N ALA A 162 38.65 -29.36 15.33
CA ALA A 162 39.55 -30.49 15.15
C ALA A 162 40.35 -30.78 16.43
N ALA A 163 40.86 -29.76 17.11
CA ALA A 163 41.59 -29.88 18.38
C ALA A 163 40.75 -30.49 19.51
N VAL A 164 39.52 -29.99 19.68
CA VAL A 164 38.58 -30.52 20.68
C VAL A 164 38.27 -31.99 20.41
N ARG A 165 38.04 -32.38 19.16
CA ARG A 165 37.86 -33.80 18.79
C ARG A 165 39.09 -34.68 19.03
N ALA A 166 40.28 -34.11 18.88
CA ALA A 166 41.53 -34.84 19.17
C ALA A 166 41.67 -35.09 20.69
N ILE A 167 41.31 -34.14 21.54
CA ILE A 167 41.39 -34.27 23.01
C ILE A 167 40.25 -35.15 23.53
N ALA A 168 39.07 -35.05 22.93
CA ALA A 168 37.86 -35.82 23.31
C ALA A 168 37.32 -36.58 22.06
N PRO A 169 37.90 -37.74 21.70
CA PRO A 169 37.55 -38.47 20.46
C PRO A 169 36.09 -38.98 20.44
N GLY A 170 35.42 -39.06 21.58
CA GLY A 170 34.01 -39.43 21.68
C GLY A 170 33.04 -38.24 21.76
N ALA A 171 33.52 -37.00 21.67
CA ALA A 171 32.73 -35.81 21.72
C ALA A 171 32.13 -35.45 20.37
N GLU A 172 30.89 -35.08 20.34
CA GLU A 172 30.28 -34.38 19.19
C GLU A 172 30.57 -32.88 19.34
N VAL A 173 31.28 -32.31 18.35
CA VAL A 173 31.74 -30.93 18.38
C VAL A 173 31.33 -30.22 17.12
N ASP A 174 30.68 -29.07 17.25
CA ASP A 174 30.32 -28.22 16.13
C ASP A 174 30.41 -26.73 16.48
N PHE A 175 30.21 -25.87 15.48
CA PHE A 175 30.16 -24.42 15.65
C PHE A 175 28.88 -24.02 16.40
N ASN A 176 28.93 -22.91 17.15
CA ASN A 176 27.74 -22.34 17.78
C ASN A 176 26.95 -21.51 16.73
N HIS A 177 26.11 -22.21 15.95
CA HIS A 177 25.28 -21.59 14.91
C HIS A 177 24.13 -20.77 15.49
N TYR A 178 23.80 -19.68 14.84
CA TYR A 178 22.64 -18.88 15.17
C TYR A 178 21.39 -19.43 14.46
N TYR A 179 20.47 -19.91 15.25
CA TYR A 179 19.12 -20.22 14.80
C TYR A 179 18.26 -18.99 14.97
N ARG A 180 17.64 -18.52 13.87
CA ARG A 180 16.73 -17.41 13.90
C ARG A 180 15.33 -17.96 13.78
N PRO A 181 14.33 -17.36 14.50
CA PRO A 181 12.95 -17.75 14.21
C PRO A 181 12.76 -17.59 12.69
N GLU A 182 12.30 -18.63 12.01
CA GLU A 182 11.70 -18.50 10.68
C GLU A 182 10.46 -17.63 10.86
N GLN A 183 10.71 -16.36 11.06
CA GLN A 183 9.74 -15.39 10.69
C GLN A 183 9.74 -15.52 9.17
N ALA A 184 8.62 -15.95 8.59
CA ALA A 184 8.25 -15.54 7.26
C ALA A 184 8.23 -14.02 7.31
N GLY A 185 9.42 -13.43 7.35
CA GLY A 185 9.60 -12.00 7.28
C GLY A 185 9.07 -11.66 5.93
N CYS A 186 8.03 -10.84 5.88
CA CYS A 186 7.63 -10.28 4.65
C CYS A 186 8.89 -9.70 4.01
N GLU A 187 9.46 -10.36 3.01
CA GLU A 187 10.66 -9.94 2.29
C GLU A 187 10.22 -9.33 0.97
N GLY A 188 10.69 -8.12 0.71
CA GLY A 188 10.41 -7.44 -0.55
C GLY A 188 9.73 -6.08 -0.38
N PRO A 189 9.51 -5.38 -1.49
CA PRO A 189 8.98 -4.01 -1.48
C PRO A 189 7.55 -3.92 -0.94
N HIS A 190 6.76 -5.00 -1.01
CA HIS A 190 5.39 -5.05 -0.49
C HIS A 190 5.31 -5.05 1.04
N CYS A 191 6.42 -5.31 1.72
CA CYS A 191 6.47 -5.40 3.18
C CYS A 191 6.64 -4.06 3.88
N ILE A 192 7.20 -3.07 3.21
CA ILE A 192 7.58 -1.79 3.83
C ILE A 192 6.34 -1.06 4.35
N ALA A 193 5.31 -0.96 3.55
CA ALA A 193 4.10 -0.23 3.90
C ALA A 193 3.31 -0.88 5.06
N PRO A 194 3.01 -2.18 5.06
CA PRO A 194 2.38 -2.84 6.20
C PRO A 194 3.19 -2.75 7.51
N GLN A 195 4.52 -2.82 7.44
CA GLN A 195 5.38 -2.69 8.63
C GLN A 195 5.31 -1.31 9.28
N LEU A 196 5.15 -0.24 8.48
CA LEU A 196 5.05 1.13 9.00
C LEU A 196 3.85 1.35 9.93
N VAL A 197 2.78 0.63 9.69
CA VAL A 197 1.53 0.70 10.48
C VAL A 197 1.37 -0.46 11.45
N GLY A 198 2.42 -1.26 11.67
CA GLY A 198 2.36 -2.41 12.57
C GLY A 198 1.32 -3.46 12.13
N TRP A 199 1.13 -3.67 10.82
CA TRP A 199 0.09 -4.56 10.31
C TRP A 199 0.24 -5.98 10.86
N PRO A 200 -0.83 -6.58 11.43
CA PRO A 200 -0.77 -7.92 11.98
C PRO A 200 -0.46 -8.95 10.90
N ARG A 201 0.39 -9.93 11.23
CA ARG A 201 0.73 -11.02 10.30
C ARG A 201 -0.35 -12.09 10.38
N PHE A 202 -1.02 -12.35 9.25
CA PHE A 202 -1.96 -13.45 9.16
C PHE A 202 -1.20 -14.79 9.20
N GLY A 203 -1.65 -15.72 10.05
CA GLY A 203 -1.06 -17.05 10.20
C GLY A 203 -0.04 -17.20 11.34
N ALA A 204 0.27 -16.15 12.10
CA ALA A 204 0.97 -16.30 13.37
C ALA A 204 0.04 -16.98 14.39
N GLU A 205 0.52 -17.99 15.12
CA GLU A 205 -0.23 -18.65 16.18
C GLU A 205 -0.70 -17.58 17.19
N GLY A 206 -2.02 -17.43 17.34
CA GLY A 206 -2.65 -16.45 18.24
C GLY A 206 -3.22 -15.19 17.58
N ALA A 207 -3.08 -14.97 16.28
CA ALA A 207 -3.76 -13.88 15.59
C ALA A 207 -5.22 -14.25 15.28
N SER A 208 -6.15 -13.86 16.15
CA SER A 208 -7.59 -14.15 15.98
C SER A 208 -8.31 -13.19 15.02
N CYS A 209 -7.60 -12.55 14.12
CA CYS A 209 -8.19 -11.67 13.11
C CYS A 209 -8.67 -12.44 11.89
N SER A 210 -9.74 -13.18 12.02
CA SER A 210 -10.44 -13.76 10.87
C SER A 210 -11.95 -13.67 11.10
N ALA A 211 -12.55 -12.62 10.55
CA ALA A 211 -14.00 -12.62 10.40
C ALA A 211 -14.34 -12.26 8.95
N PRO A 212 -15.40 -12.82 8.41
CA PRO A 212 -15.86 -12.48 7.08
C PRO A 212 -16.45 -11.07 7.09
N VAL A 213 -15.59 -10.06 6.93
CA VAL A 213 -16.01 -8.69 6.71
C VAL A 213 -16.16 -8.47 5.22
N ARG A 214 -17.28 -7.89 4.79
CA ARG A 214 -17.51 -7.53 3.41
C ARG A 214 -17.09 -6.07 3.19
N ILE A 215 -16.10 -5.87 2.32
CA ILE A 215 -15.53 -4.57 1.97
C ILE A 215 -16.10 -4.10 0.66
N GLY A 216 -16.54 -2.84 0.59
CA GLY A 216 -16.89 -2.16 -0.65
C GLY A 216 -15.70 -1.35 -1.16
N LEU A 217 -15.56 -1.31 -2.48
CA LEU A 217 -14.64 -0.43 -3.18
C LEU A 217 -15.38 0.27 -4.32
N VAL A 218 -15.42 1.59 -4.33
CA VAL A 218 -15.87 2.37 -5.50
C VAL A 218 -14.64 2.97 -6.15
N ASP A 219 -14.35 2.55 -7.36
CA ASP A 219 -13.14 2.90 -8.10
C ASP A 219 -13.37 2.74 -9.62
N THR A 220 -12.33 2.86 -10.41
CA THR A 220 -12.30 2.44 -11.80
C THR A 220 -12.41 0.92 -11.94
N GLY A 221 -12.55 0.40 -13.14
CA GLY A 221 -12.58 -1.03 -13.41
C GLY A 221 -11.42 -1.79 -12.77
N ILE A 222 -11.65 -3.07 -12.51
CA ILE A 222 -10.65 -4.00 -12.00
C ILE A 222 -10.37 -5.08 -13.04
N ASN A 223 -9.15 -5.57 -13.10
CA ASN A 223 -8.83 -6.80 -13.81
C ASN A 223 -9.03 -8.02 -12.90
N PRO A 224 -10.18 -8.71 -12.96
CA PRO A 224 -10.44 -9.84 -12.06
C PRO A 224 -9.59 -11.06 -12.39
N GLU A 225 -9.00 -11.11 -13.59
CA GLU A 225 -8.11 -12.19 -14.05
C GLU A 225 -6.66 -12.01 -13.61
N HIS A 226 -6.35 -10.92 -12.87
CA HIS A 226 -5.01 -10.73 -12.31
C HIS A 226 -4.76 -11.79 -11.24
N THR A 227 -3.62 -12.50 -11.34
CA THR A 227 -3.28 -13.63 -10.44
C THR A 227 -3.26 -13.26 -8.95
N THR A 228 -3.22 -11.97 -8.61
CA THR A 228 -3.36 -11.52 -7.21
C THR A 228 -4.73 -11.82 -6.61
N PHE A 229 -5.75 -12.08 -7.43
CA PHE A 229 -7.11 -12.38 -6.97
C PHE A 229 -7.47 -13.88 -7.06
N ASP A 230 -6.50 -14.75 -7.40
CA ASP A 230 -6.71 -16.18 -7.48
C ASP A 230 -7.19 -16.73 -6.12
N GLY A 231 -8.32 -17.45 -6.14
CA GLY A 231 -8.93 -18.00 -4.93
C GLY A 231 -9.61 -16.97 -4.01
N GLY A 232 -9.60 -15.68 -4.37
CA GLY A 232 -10.26 -14.62 -3.62
C GLY A 232 -11.77 -14.55 -3.81
N ARG A 233 -12.44 -13.81 -2.94
CA ARG A 233 -13.89 -13.54 -2.99
C ARG A 233 -14.16 -12.12 -3.49
N LEU A 234 -13.87 -11.88 -4.77
CA LEU A 234 -14.04 -10.60 -5.43
C LEU A 234 -15.29 -10.62 -6.33
N GLU A 235 -16.28 -9.81 -6.00
CA GLU A 235 -17.43 -9.49 -6.83
C GLU A 235 -17.17 -8.16 -7.55
N THR A 236 -17.26 -8.11 -8.87
CA THR A 236 -17.13 -6.86 -9.65
C THR A 236 -18.48 -6.45 -10.20
N VAL A 237 -18.86 -5.20 -10.02
CA VAL A 237 -20.12 -4.62 -10.46
C VAL A 237 -19.82 -3.36 -11.26
N ARG A 238 -20.29 -3.27 -12.51
CA ARG A 238 -20.24 -2.04 -13.29
C ARG A 238 -21.59 -1.35 -13.23
N ILE A 239 -21.59 -0.07 -12.95
CA ILE A 239 -22.79 0.77 -12.87
C ILE A 239 -22.74 2.00 -13.79
N GLY A 240 -21.69 2.16 -14.58
CA GLY A 240 -21.61 3.19 -15.62
C GLY A 240 -22.66 2.99 -16.71
N GLU A 241 -22.91 4.02 -17.49
CA GLU A 241 -23.78 3.96 -18.67
C GLU A 241 -23.16 3.05 -19.73
N GLU A 242 -23.97 2.17 -20.35
CA GLU A 242 -23.49 1.20 -21.36
C GLU A 242 -22.89 1.86 -22.60
N GLU A 243 -23.36 3.08 -22.94
CA GLU A 243 -22.90 3.86 -24.10
C GLU A 243 -21.54 4.52 -23.87
N LEU A 244 -21.09 4.65 -22.63
CA LEU A 244 -19.82 5.26 -22.28
C LEU A 244 -18.69 4.24 -22.32
N ALA A 245 -17.50 4.69 -22.76
CA ALA A 245 -16.32 3.85 -22.78
C ALA A 245 -15.94 3.37 -21.38
N GLU A 246 -15.57 2.08 -21.27
CA GLU A 246 -15.10 1.52 -20.00
C GLU A 246 -13.92 2.31 -19.42
N SER A 247 -13.90 2.48 -18.11
CA SER A 247 -12.78 3.06 -17.38
C SER A 247 -11.50 2.21 -17.51
N GLY A 248 -10.36 2.78 -17.17
CA GLY A 248 -9.12 2.01 -17.04
C GLY A 248 -9.20 1.03 -15.88
N ARG A 249 -8.40 -0.04 -15.97
CA ARG A 249 -8.36 -1.07 -14.91
C ARG A 249 -7.14 -0.94 -14.01
N GLN A 250 -6.32 0.10 -14.21
CA GLN A 250 -5.03 0.20 -13.53
C GLN A 250 -5.18 0.63 -12.07
N HIS A 251 -6.01 1.64 -11.81
CA HIS A 251 -6.16 2.19 -10.47
C HIS A 251 -6.98 1.26 -9.59
N GLY A 252 -8.16 0.84 -10.01
CA GLY A 252 -9.02 -0.08 -9.24
C GLY A 252 -8.36 -1.43 -8.96
N THR A 253 -7.62 -2.01 -9.94
CA THR A 253 -6.85 -3.25 -9.71
C THR A 253 -5.81 -3.07 -8.61
N ALA A 254 -5.07 -1.95 -8.61
CA ALA A 254 -4.03 -1.68 -7.63
C ALA A 254 -4.61 -1.48 -6.21
N VAL A 255 -5.72 -0.74 -6.09
CA VAL A 255 -6.40 -0.51 -4.80
C VAL A 255 -7.03 -1.79 -4.27
N ALA A 256 -7.71 -2.57 -5.12
CA ALA A 256 -8.30 -3.86 -4.75
C ALA A 256 -7.23 -4.86 -4.29
N ALA A 257 -6.09 -4.91 -4.98
CA ALA A 257 -4.98 -5.78 -4.60
C ALA A 257 -4.39 -5.45 -3.22
N LEU A 258 -4.29 -4.15 -2.86
CA LEU A 258 -3.88 -3.74 -1.51
C LEU A 258 -4.85 -4.25 -0.44
N LEU A 259 -6.13 -4.38 -0.75
CA LEU A 259 -7.13 -4.86 0.20
C LEU A 259 -7.16 -6.39 0.27
N VAL A 260 -7.35 -7.07 -0.86
CA VAL A 260 -7.71 -8.51 -0.89
C VAL A 260 -6.80 -9.38 -1.75
N GLY A 261 -5.64 -8.89 -2.16
CA GLY A 261 -4.67 -9.71 -2.90
C GLY A 261 -4.34 -11.00 -2.15
N ALA A 262 -4.27 -12.13 -2.86
CA ALA A 262 -3.99 -13.44 -2.28
C ALA A 262 -2.66 -13.44 -1.51
N ALA A 263 -2.61 -14.10 -0.36
CA ALA A 263 -1.46 -14.04 0.57
C ALA A 263 -0.15 -14.55 -0.04
N ASP A 264 -0.23 -15.50 -0.95
CA ASP A 264 0.89 -16.14 -1.65
C ASP A 264 1.21 -15.49 -3.01
N SER A 265 0.47 -14.42 -3.38
CA SER A 265 0.71 -13.68 -4.60
C SER A 265 1.93 -12.76 -4.49
N ARG A 266 2.38 -12.21 -5.64
CA ARG A 266 3.44 -11.19 -5.66
C ARG A 266 3.02 -9.83 -5.08
N THR A 267 1.73 -9.64 -4.87
CA THR A 267 1.12 -8.41 -4.36
C THR A 267 0.06 -8.78 -3.32
N PRO A 268 0.48 -9.35 -2.17
CA PRO A 268 -0.44 -9.76 -1.11
C PRO A 268 -1.18 -8.55 -0.54
N GLY A 269 -2.46 -8.72 -0.33
CA GLY A 269 -3.33 -7.72 0.28
C GLY A 269 -3.24 -7.71 1.80
N LEU A 270 -3.84 -6.69 2.39
CA LEU A 270 -3.93 -6.52 3.83
C LEU A 270 -4.92 -7.53 4.46
N LEU A 271 -5.94 -7.95 3.69
CA LEU A 271 -7.02 -8.86 4.12
C LEU A 271 -7.30 -9.93 3.05
N PRO A 272 -6.36 -10.84 2.76
CA PRO A 272 -6.49 -11.77 1.62
C PRO A 272 -7.69 -12.72 1.71
N GLY A 273 -8.31 -12.88 2.89
CA GLY A 273 -9.50 -13.71 3.08
C GLY A 273 -10.84 -12.95 3.07
N ALA A 274 -10.83 -11.63 2.93
CA ALA A 274 -12.04 -10.83 2.98
C ALA A 274 -12.88 -10.95 1.69
N GLU A 275 -14.19 -10.73 1.83
CA GLU A 275 -15.08 -10.56 0.67
C GLU A 275 -15.02 -9.10 0.21
N MET A 276 -14.88 -8.89 -1.10
CA MET A 276 -14.89 -7.57 -1.69
C MET A 276 -15.97 -7.43 -2.73
N VAL A 277 -16.72 -6.34 -2.67
CA VAL A 277 -17.59 -5.84 -3.73
C VAL A 277 -16.93 -4.61 -4.33
N ALA A 278 -16.41 -4.75 -5.54
CA ALA A 278 -15.77 -3.67 -6.27
C ALA A 278 -16.73 -3.11 -7.32
N ILE A 279 -17.02 -1.83 -7.22
CA ILE A 279 -18.00 -1.14 -8.05
C ILE A 279 -17.26 -0.19 -8.98
N ASP A 280 -17.26 -0.52 -10.29
CA ASP A 280 -16.78 0.37 -11.34
C ASP A 280 -17.85 1.41 -11.64
N ALA A 281 -17.65 2.60 -11.08
CA ALA A 281 -18.52 3.77 -11.26
C ALA A 281 -17.96 4.78 -12.26
N PHE A 282 -16.84 4.47 -12.93
CA PHE A 282 -16.10 5.39 -13.78
C PHE A 282 -16.31 5.08 -15.26
N HIS A 283 -16.09 6.07 -16.09
CA HIS A 283 -15.99 5.93 -17.53
C HIS A 283 -14.76 6.67 -18.05
N ARG A 284 -14.27 6.25 -19.18
CA ARG A 284 -13.15 6.93 -19.87
C ARG A 284 -13.66 8.05 -20.76
N ALA A 285 -13.47 9.29 -20.35
CA ALA A 285 -13.85 10.46 -21.12
C ALA A 285 -12.78 10.86 -22.15
N ALA A 286 -11.49 10.60 -21.85
CA ALA A 286 -10.37 10.83 -22.74
C ALA A 286 -9.19 9.92 -22.36
N GLN A 287 -8.10 9.92 -23.13
CA GLN A 287 -6.88 9.25 -22.75
C GLN A 287 -6.40 9.80 -21.39
N ARG A 288 -6.25 8.95 -20.38
CA ARG A 288 -5.87 9.30 -19.00
C ARG A 288 -6.90 10.16 -18.24
N ASP A 289 -8.15 10.11 -18.63
CA ASP A 289 -9.25 10.81 -17.96
C ASP A 289 -10.39 9.83 -17.70
N ASP A 290 -10.23 9.04 -16.62
CA ASP A 290 -11.28 8.23 -16.06
C ASP A 290 -12.02 9.08 -15.02
N ARG A 291 -13.34 9.28 -15.19
CA ARG A 291 -14.16 10.13 -14.33
C ARG A 291 -15.49 9.47 -13.97
N THR A 292 -16.07 9.93 -12.89
CA THR A 292 -17.46 9.66 -12.52
C THR A 292 -18.16 10.98 -12.23
N ASP A 293 -19.47 11.01 -12.31
CA ASP A 293 -20.30 12.14 -11.89
C ASP A 293 -20.98 11.85 -10.54
N ALA A 294 -21.58 12.89 -9.94
CA ALA A 294 -22.23 12.79 -8.65
C ALA A 294 -23.41 11.79 -8.65
N PHE A 295 -24.18 11.72 -9.74
CA PHE A 295 -25.31 10.80 -9.86
C PHE A 295 -24.84 9.34 -9.84
N THR A 296 -23.84 9.02 -10.63
CA THR A 296 -23.24 7.65 -10.70
C THR A 296 -22.57 7.30 -9.38
N LEU A 297 -21.86 8.24 -8.74
CA LEU A 297 -21.20 8.02 -7.45
C LEU A 297 -22.22 7.73 -6.32
N VAL A 298 -23.33 8.44 -6.29
CA VAL A 298 -24.42 8.18 -5.33
C VAL A 298 -25.02 6.78 -5.53
N ARG A 299 -25.24 6.38 -6.78
CA ARG A 299 -25.68 5.01 -7.11
C ARG A 299 -24.66 3.96 -6.66
N ALA A 300 -23.37 4.25 -6.80
CA ALA A 300 -22.29 3.34 -6.38
C ALA A 300 -22.31 3.11 -4.86
N ILE A 301 -22.46 4.20 -4.09
CA ILE A 301 -22.57 4.13 -2.63
C ILE A 301 -23.80 3.31 -2.23
N ASP A 302 -24.96 3.60 -2.81
CA ASP A 302 -26.20 2.87 -2.56
C ASP A 302 -26.07 1.39 -2.90
N THR A 303 -25.50 1.07 -4.07
CA THR A 303 -25.19 -0.31 -4.49
C THR A 303 -24.29 -1.04 -3.50
N ALA A 304 -23.30 -0.36 -2.92
CA ALA A 304 -22.43 -0.94 -1.88
C ALA A 304 -23.24 -1.29 -0.61
N LEU A 305 -24.11 -0.36 -0.17
CA LEU A 305 -24.95 -0.57 1.00
C LEU A 305 -25.98 -1.69 0.80
N GLU A 306 -26.62 -1.77 -0.37
CA GLU A 306 -27.51 -2.89 -0.73
C GLU A 306 -26.80 -4.24 -0.64
N ARG A 307 -25.51 -4.29 -0.96
CA ARG A 307 -24.67 -5.49 -0.83
C ARG A 307 -24.12 -5.70 0.57
N ARG A 308 -24.58 -4.90 1.54
CA ARG A 308 -24.25 -5.02 2.95
C ARG A 308 -22.73 -4.98 3.22
N VAL A 309 -22.03 -4.07 2.55
CA VAL A 309 -20.63 -3.81 2.90
C VAL A 309 -20.57 -3.13 4.26
N SER A 310 -19.64 -3.57 5.10
CA SER A 310 -19.44 -3.00 6.44
C SER A 310 -18.49 -1.81 6.40
N VAL A 311 -17.55 -1.81 5.47
CA VAL A 311 -16.57 -0.74 5.26
C VAL A 311 -16.50 -0.42 3.77
N LEU A 312 -16.55 0.86 3.41
CA LEU A 312 -16.49 1.33 2.03
C LEU A 312 -15.25 2.19 1.81
N ASN A 313 -14.41 1.77 0.86
CA ASN A 313 -13.24 2.52 0.40
C ASN A 313 -13.59 3.40 -0.80
N LEU A 314 -13.33 4.70 -0.70
CA LEU A 314 -13.51 5.69 -1.75
C LEU A 314 -12.16 6.34 -2.09
N SER A 315 -11.38 5.66 -2.95
CA SER A 315 -10.07 6.14 -3.40
C SER A 315 -10.21 7.16 -4.53
N LEU A 316 -11.08 8.14 -4.35
CA LEU A 316 -11.44 9.19 -5.31
C LEU A 316 -11.59 10.55 -4.62
N ALA A 317 -11.58 11.61 -5.40
CA ALA A 317 -11.69 12.97 -4.88
C ALA A 317 -12.38 13.87 -5.91
N GLY A 318 -13.22 14.79 -5.42
CA GLY A 318 -13.94 15.76 -6.23
C GLY A 318 -14.36 16.98 -5.43
N PRO A 319 -15.12 17.92 -6.04
CA PRO A 319 -15.67 19.08 -5.35
C PRO A 319 -16.82 18.69 -4.42
N ALA A 320 -17.24 19.64 -3.56
CA ALA A 320 -18.46 19.51 -2.76
C ALA A 320 -19.68 19.36 -3.66
N ASN A 321 -20.63 18.54 -3.22
CA ASN A 321 -21.92 18.34 -3.88
C ASN A 321 -22.98 18.00 -2.84
N ASP A 322 -24.08 18.74 -2.82
CA ASP A 322 -25.11 18.61 -1.78
C ASP A 322 -25.83 17.25 -1.81
N LEU A 323 -26.12 16.73 -3.01
CA LEU A 323 -26.72 15.39 -3.13
C LEU A 323 -25.79 14.30 -2.56
N LEU A 324 -24.51 14.38 -2.89
CA LEU A 324 -23.51 13.43 -2.38
C LEU A 324 -23.36 13.58 -0.86
N ALA A 325 -23.40 14.79 -0.32
CA ALA A 325 -23.36 15.05 1.12
C ALA A 325 -24.53 14.36 1.85
N ASP A 326 -25.75 14.49 1.34
CA ASP A 326 -26.95 13.87 1.92
C ASP A 326 -26.87 12.34 1.92
N VAL A 327 -26.35 11.75 0.84
CA VAL A 327 -26.19 10.29 0.73
C VAL A 327 -25.09 9.80 1.66
N VAL A 328 -23.94 10.48 1.70
CA VAL A 328 -22.84 10.12 2.60
C VAL A 328 -23.25 10.25 4.07
N ALA A 329 -24.01 11.30 4.44
CA ALA A 329 -24.52 11.47 5.81
C ALA A 329 -25.37 10.29 6.29
N LYS A 330 -26.15 9.67 5.39
CA LYS A 330 -26.91 8.45 5.70
C LYS A 330 -26.04 7.19 5.70
N ALA A 331 -25.09 7.12 4.76
CA ALA A 331 -24.24 5.96 4.60
C ALA A 331 -23.30 5.74 5.80
N VAL A 332 -22.78 6.80 6.42
CA VAL A 332 -21.92 6.73 7.62
C VAL A 332 -22.63 6.22 8.87
N GLU A 333 -23.97 6.15 8.86
CA GLU A 333 -24.75 5.56 9.94
C GLU A 333 -24.73 4.03 9.91
N THR A 334 -24.45 3.45 8.73
CA THR A 334 -24.57 2.00 8.49
C THR A 334 -23.24 1.32 8.10
N ALA A 335 -22.32 2.08 7.51
CA ALA A 335 -21.00 1.57 7.10
C ALA A 335 -19.90 2.57 7.46
N VAL A 336 -18.71 2.06 7.76
CA VAL A 336 -17.52 2.91 7.89
C VAL A 336 -17.09 3.35 6.49
N ILE A 337 -17.03 4.66 6.26
CA ILE A 337 -16.59 5.23 4.99
C ILE A 337 -15.20 5.81 5.14
N VAL A 338 -14.27 5.33 4.32
CA VAL A 338 -12.88 5.78 4.27
C VAL A 338 -12.61 6.40 2.92
N ALA A 339 -12.05 7.60 2.89
CA ALA A 339 -11.79 8.31 1.64
C ALA A 339 -10.41 8.97 1.61
N ALA A 340 -9.84 9.05 0.40
CA ALA A 340 -8.59 9.74 0.13
C ALA A 340 -8.77 11.27 0.20
N VAL A 341 -7.86 11.99 0.88
CA VAL A 341 -7.93 13.47 1.00
C VAL A 341 -7.53 14.21 -0.29
N GLY A 342 -7.23 13.49 -1.36
CA GLY A 342 -6.90 14.04 -2.67
C GLY A 342 -5.43 14.39 -2.85
N ASN A 343 -5.05 14.60 -4.12
CA ASN A 343 -3.67 14.83 -4.58
C ASN A 343 -3.49 16.22 -5.22
N GLY A 344 -4.37 17.17 -4.94
CA GLY A 344 -4.33 18.55 -5.48
C GLY A 344 -3.24 19.44 -4.88
N GLY A 345 -2.58 18.96 -3.82
CA GLY A 345 -1.51 19.69 -3.12
C GLY A 345 -1.97 20.37 -1.82
N PRO A 346 -1.02 20.92 -1.05
CA PRO A 346 -1.28 21.42 0.30
C PRO A 346 -2.20 22.64 0.37
N ASN A 347 -2.41 23.33 -0.74
CA ASN A 347 -3.23 24.54 -0.82
C ASN A 347 -4.52 24.30 -1.64
N ALA A 348 -4.82 23.04 -2.00
CA ALA A 348 -6.06 22.72 -2.69
C ALA A 348 -7.25 22.87 -1.75
N GLU A 349 -8.41 23.18 -2.32
CA GLU A 349 -9.68 23.11 -1.58
C GLU A 349 -9.90 21.69 -1.03
N PRO A 350 -10.63 21.55 0.09
CA PRO A 350 -10.97 20.24 0.63
C PRO A 350 -11.61 19.33 -0.42
N ALA A 351 -11.12 18.10 -0.50
CA ALA A 351 -11.65 17.13 -1.45
C ALA A 351 -12.75 16.27 -0.82
N TYR A 352 -13.77 15.98 -1.60
CA TYR A 352 -14.91 15.17 -1.20
C TYR A 352 -14.88 13.81 -1.93
N PRO A 353 -15.32 12.72 -1.24
CA PRO A 353 -16.09 12.69 0.01
C PRO A 353 -15.28 12.77 1.31
N ALA A 354 -13.94 12.82 1.29
CA ALA A 354 -13.12 12.83 2.51
C ALA A 354 -13.50 13.97 3.49
N ALA A 355 -13.94 15.12 2.97
CA ALA A 355 -14.30 16.28 3.78
C ALA A 355 -15.76 16.27 4.32
N TYR A 356 -16.55 15.24 4.03
CA TYR A 356 -17.87 15.10 4.66
C TYR A 356 -17.78 14.57 6.08
N ALA A 357 -18.68 15.04 6.94
CA ALA A 357 -18.76 14.59 8.32
C ALA A 357 -18.97 13.06 8.40
N GLY A 358 -18.30 12.41 9.35
CA GLY A 358 -18.38 10.96 9.55
C GLY A 358 -17.45 10.13 8.67
N VAL A 359 -17.00 10.63 7.52
CA VAL A 359 -15.99 9.97 6.68
C VAL A 359 -14.62 10.02 7.36
N ILE A 360 -13.82 9.00 7.18
CA ILE A 360 -12.42 8.97 7.63
C ILE A 360 -11.54 9.46 6.47
N GLY A 361 -11.04 10.69 6.58
CA GLY A 361 -10.15 11.28 5.58
C GLY A 361 -8.71 10.82 5.77
N VAL A 362 -8.11 10.22 4.73
CA VAL A 362 -6.79 9.60 4.83
C VAL A 362 -5.78 10.32 3.96
N THR A 363 -4.70 10.79 4.59
CA THR A 363 -3.52 11.35 3.92
C THR A 363 -2.43 10.29 3.71
N ALA A 364 -1.49 10.57 2.80
CA ALA A 364 -0.42 9.65 2.43
C ALA A 364 0.92 10.05 3.01
N ILE A 365 1.69 9.07 3.50
CA ILE A 365 3.09 9.24 3.91
C ILE A 365 4.05 8.34 3.14
N ASP A 366 5.34 8.75 3.12
CA ASP A 366 6.44 7.92 2.63
C ASP A 366 6.99 7.00 3.75
N ARG A 367 7.93 6.11 3.40
CA ARG A 367 8.62 5.21 4.34
C ARG A 367 9.39 5.91 5.47
N ASN A 368 9.63 7.21 5.36
CA ASN A 368 10.27 8.04 6.40
C ASN A 368 9.23 8.85 7.20
N LYS A 369 7.96 8.47 7.10
CA LYS A 369 6.81 9.15 7.74
C LYS A 369 6.65 10.62 7.34
N ARG A 370 7.14 11.02 6.16
CA ARG A 370 6.93 12.37 5.63
C ARG A 370 5.68 12.39 4.77
N VAL A 371 4.85 13.43 4.95
CA VAL A 371 3.63 13.59 4.16
C VAL A 371 3.93 13.64 2.66
N TYR A 372 3.08 13.03 1.86
CA TYR A 372 3.13 13.13 0.41
C TYR A 372 2.95 14.58 -0.02
N ARG A 373 3.91 15.08 -0.83
CA ARG A 373 3.99 16.51 -1.20
C ARG A 373 2.75 17.06 -1.90
N ARG A 374 1.95 16.19 -2.54
CA ARG A 374 0.71 16.55 -3.24
C ARG A 374 -0.55 16.23 -2.43
N ALA A 375 -0.45 15.66 -1.25
CA ALA A 375 -1.63 15.40 -0.43
C ALA A 375 -2.32 16.70 -0.03
N GLY A 376 -3.66 16.68 -0.03
CA GLY A 376 -4.49 17.73 0.54
C GLY A 376 -4.23 17.89 2.03
N ARG A 377 -4.50 19.08 2.57
CA ARG A 377 -4.37 19.41 3.99
C ARG A 377 -5.62 20.13 4.48
N GLY A 378 -5.89 20.02 5.75
CA GLY A 378 -7.02 20.72 6.38
C GLY A 378 -7.71 19.89 7.46
N ASP A 379 -8.83 20.41 7.97
CA ASP A 379 -9.58 19.78 9.06
C ASP A 379 -10.27 18.47 8.65
N HIS A 380 -10.27 18.12 7.38
CA HIS A 380 -10.79 16.86 6.87
C HIS A 380 -9.77 15.71 6.88
N VAL A 381 -8.54 16.00 7.26
CA VAL A 381 -7.53 14.94 7.44
C VAL A 381 -7.74 14.31 8.81
N ASP A 382 -8.03 13.03 8.85
CA ASP A 382 -8.22 12.29 10.09
C ASP A 382 -7.02 11.42 10.45
N LEU A 383 -6.48 10.66 9.47
CA LEU A 383 -5.37 9.73 9.68
C LEU A 383 -4.36 9.80 8.54
N ALA A 384 -3.12 9.49 8.86
CA ALA A 384 -2.07 9.23 7.90
C ALA A 384 -1.84 7.72 7.73
N ALA A 385 -1.56 7.29 6.50
CA ALA A 385 -1.19 5.92 6.20
C ALA A 385 -0.17 5.86 5.06
N PRO A 386 0.54 4.73 4.85
CA PRO A 386 1.49 4.60 3.75
C PRO A 386 0.80 4.77 2.40
N GLY A 387 1.30 5.71 1.58
CA GLY A 387 0.73 6.01 0.25
C GLY A 387 1.76 6.47 -0.77
N VAL A 388 3.06 6.37 -0.46
CA VAL A 388 4.15 6.74 -1.38
C VAL A 388 5.02 5.53 -1.67
N GLU A 389 5.16 5.20 -2.97
CA GLU A 389 5.88 4.00 -3.44
C GLU A 389 5.34 2.69 -2.82
N VAL A 390 4.04 2.61 -2.62
CA VAL A 390 3.38 1.41 -2.08
C VAL A 390 3.35 0.34 -3.16
N TRP A 391 3.90 -0.83 -2.85
CA TRP A 391 3.91 -1.96 -3.78
C TRP A 391 2.53 -2.61 -3.88
N THR A 392 2.01 -2.70 -5.09
CA THR A 392 0.69 -3.31 -5.36
C THR A 392 0.62 -3.84 -6.79
N ALA A 393 -0.52 -4.41 -7.19
CA ALA A 393 -0.71 -5.00 -8.51
C ALA A 393 -0.61 -3.97 -9.65
N ALA A 394 0.04 -4.36 -10.72
CA ALA A 394 -0.08 -3.70 -12.02
C ALA A 394 -1.39 -4.10 -12.69
N SER A 395 -1.80 -3.39 -13.77
CA SER A 395 -3.13 -3.61 -14.37
C SER A 395 -3.31 -4.97 -15.07
N ILE A 396 -2.24 -5.55 -15.59
CA ILE A 396 -2.32 -6.79 -16.38
C ILE A 396 -1.73 -7.96 -15.59
N SER A 397 -0.51 -7.81 -15.07
CA SER A 397 0.19 -8.86 -14.35
C SER A 397 1.35 -8.29 -13.53
N GLY A 398 1.74 -9.00 -12.47
CA GLY A 398 2.84 -8.61 -11.59
C GLY A 398 2.49 -7.42 -10.68
N GLY A 399 3.52 -6.79 -10.11
CA GLY A 399 3.36 -5.68 -9.18
C GLY A 399 4.26 -4.50 -9.53
N ARG A 400 3.89 -3.32 -9.04
CA ARG A 400 4.66 -2.08 -9.19
C ARG A 400 4.40 -1.13 -8.01
N PRO A 401 5.32 -0.20 -7.73
CA PRO A 401 5.07 0.84 -6.74
C PRO A 401 4.03 1.85 -7.26
N LYS A 402 3.14 2.29 -6.38
CA LYS A 402 2.15 3.32 -6.63
C LYS A 402 2.23 4.43 -5.58
N THR A 403 1.84 5.65 -5.97
CA THR A 403 1.89 6.82 -5.09
C THR A 403 0.61 7.63 -5.20
N GLY A 404 0.00 7.96 -4.08
CA GLY A 404 -1.21 8.78 -3.96
C GLY A 404 -1.94 8.50 -2.66
N THR A 405 -2.80 9.41 -2.25
CA THR A 405 -3.69 9.23 -1.09
C THR A 405 -4.68 8.08 -1.29
N SER A 406 -4.97 7.75 -2.57
CA SER A 406 -5.76 6.58 -2.96
C SER A 406 -5.15 5.24 -2.52
N PHE A 407 -3.83 5.17 -2.36
CA PHE A 407 -3.13 3.97 -1.89
C PHE A 407 -2.89 3.96 -0.38
N ALA A 408 -3.18 5.07 0.31
CA ALA A 408 -3.19 5.16 1.76
C ALA A 408 -4.55 4.77 2.37
N ALA A 409 -5.65 5.15 1.75
CA ALA A 409 -7.01 4.83 2.20
C ALA A 409 -7.24 3.32 2.43
N PRO A 410 -6.75 2.38 1.61
CA PRO A 410 -6.89 0.93 1.82
C PRO A 410 -6.35 0.43 3.16
N PHE A 411 -5.28 1.03 3.71
CA PHE A 411 -4.75 0.63 5.01
C PHE A 411 -5.74 0.93 6.13
N VAL A 412 -6.37 2.09 6.09
CA VAL A 412 -7.39 2.50 7.07
C VAL A 412 -8.67 1.69 6.87
N THR A 413 -9.07 1.42 5.62
CA THR A 413 -10.21 0.56 5.27
C THR A 413 -10.01 -0.85 5.84
N ALA A 414 -8.85 -1.44 5.64
CA ALA A 414 -8.54 -2.75 6.16
C ALA A 414 -8.49 -2.77 7.70
N ALA A 415 -7.96 -1.72 8.34
CA ALA A 415 -7.96 -1.58 9.78
C ALA A 415 -9.38 -1.47 10.35
N ALA A 416 -10.25 -0.66 9.72
CA ALA A 416 -11.66 -0.56 10.09
C ALA A 416 -12.36 -1.92 10.00
N ALA A 417 -12.09 -2.67 8.93
CA ALA A 417 -12.64 -4.02 8.74
C ALA A 417 -12.21 -4.98 9.86
N LEU A 418 -10.96 -4.94 10.31
CA LEU A 418 -10.47 -5.74 11.44
C LEU A 418 -11.12 -5.33 12.77
N VAL A 419 -11.27 -4.02 13.01
CA VAL A 419 -11.95 -3.53 14.23
C VAL A 419 -13.40 -4.02 14.28
N MET A 420 -14.12 -3.99 13.17
CA MET A 420 -15.49 -4.51 13.08
C MET A 420 -15.56 -6.03 13.19
N ALA A 421 -14.53 -6.72 12.74
CA ALA A 421 -14.42 -8.17 12.87
C ALA A 421 -14.19 -8.60 14.34
N ASP A 422 -13.41 -7.81 15.08
CA ASP A 422 -13.12 -8.02 16.51
C ASP A 422 -14.37 -7.73 17.38
N ASP A 423 -15.13 -6.70 17.02
CA ASP A 423 -16.37 -6.31 17.70
C ASP A 423 -17.48 -5.93 16.69
N PRO A 424 -18.30 -6.90 16.27
CA PRO A 424 -19.35 -6.70 15.27
C PRO A 424 -20.50 -5.77 15.71
N ASP A 425 -20.63 -5.48 16.99
CA ASP A 425 -21.67 -4.63 17.54
C ASP A 425 -21.31 -3.13 17.53
N LEU A 426 -20.05 -2.81 17.20
CA LEU A 426 -19.59 -1.43 17.08
C LEU A 426 -20.29 -0.70 15.96
N LYS A 427 -20.73 0.54 16.27
CA LYS A 427 -21.25 1.44 15.24
C LYS A 427 -20.10 2.03 14.42
N PRO A 428 -20.34 2.44 13.17
CA PRO A 428 -19.31 3.06 12.32
C PRO A 428 -18.58 4.23 12.99
N ALA A 429 -19.30 5.07 13.73
CA ALA A 429 -18.70 6.19 14.47
C ALA A 429 -17.72 5.73 15.57
N ASP A 430 -18.03 4.62 16.27
CA ASP A 430 -17.18 4.08 17.32
C ASP A 430 -15.93 3.44 16.72
N VAL A 431 -16.05 2.77 15.56
CA VAL A 431 -14.91 2.26 14.79
C VAL A 431 -13.97 3.40 14.39
N LYS A 432 -14.53 4.51 13.85
CA LYS A 432 -13.75 5.72 13.55
C LYS A 432 -13.01 6.20 14.79
N GLN A 433 -13.68 6.38 15.93
CA GLN A 433 -13.07 6.86 17.17
C GLN A 433 -11.95 5.91 17.66
N ARG A 434 -12.15 4.59 17.62
CA ARG A 434 -11.14 3.60 18.00
C ARG A 434 -9.88 3.71 17.15
N LEU A 435 -10.02 3.91 15.84
CA LEU A 435 -8.88 4.11 14.93
C LEU A 435 -8.15 5.43 15.20
N LEU A 436 -8.87 6.53 15.45
CA LEU A 436 -8.27 7.82 15.77
C LEU A 436 -7.48 7.78 17.08
N GLN A 437 -8.02 7.09 18.09
CA GLN A 437 -7.38 6.95 19.42
C GLN A 437 -6.14 6.06 19.41
N SER A 438 -6.05 5.11 18.47
CA SER A 438 -4.89 4.23 18.33
C SER A 438 -3.76 4.84 17.51
N ALA A 439 -3.99 5.99 16.87
CA ALA A 439 -3.02 6.59 15.96
C ALA A 439 -1.73 7.02 16.68
N GLN A 440 -0.59 6.79 16.02
CA GLN A 440 0.68 7.34 16.46
C GLN A 440 0.78 8.81 16.05
N ASP A 441 0.82 9.72 17.02
CA ASP A 441 0.93 11.16 16.77
C ASP A 441 2.14 11.49 15.88
N LEU A 442 1.91 12.30 14.86
CA LEU A 442 2.91 12.79 13.92
C LEU A 442 2.71 14.30 13.70
N GLY A 443 3.81 15.00 13.54
CA GLY A 443 3.78 16.45 13.28
C GLY A 443 3.70 17.27 14.55
N GLU A 444 2.80 18.24 14.60
CA GLU A 444 2.53 19.04 15.79
C GLU A 444 1.76 18.18 16.82
N PRO A 445 2.02 18.34 18.12
CA PRO A 445 1.37 17.50 19.13
C PRO A 445 -0.16 17.58 19.08
N GLY A 446 -0.80 16.42 19.02
CA GLY A 446 -2.25 16.27 18.88
C GLY A 446 -2.71 16.33 17.42
N ARG A 447 -4.00 16.61 17.20
CA ARG A 447 -4.55 16.68 15.84
C ARG A 447 -4.05 17.90 15.09
N ASP A 448 -3.49 17.68 13.89
CA ASP A 448 -3.04 18.74 12.98
C ASP A 448 -3.64 18.61 11.57
N ALA A 449 -3.49 19.66 10.75
CA ALA A 449 -4.05 19.71 9.39
C ALA A 449 -3.29 18.87 8.34
N ILE A 450 -2.16 18.25 8.70
CA ILE A 450 -1.28 17.52 7.79
C ILE A 450 -1.46 16.02 7.99
N PHE A 451 -1.41 15.57 9.24
CA PHE A 451 -1.44 14.15 9.61
C PHE A 451 -2.74 13.73 10.32
N GLY A 452 -3.66 14.68 10.58
CA GLY A 452 -4.85 14.44 11.39
C GLY A 452 -4.46 14.08 12.81
N TRP A 453 -4.93 12.94 13.32
CA TRP A 453 -4.54 12.38 14.61
C TRP A 453 -3.21 11.62 14.57
N GLY A 454 -2.65 11.43 13.38
CA GLY A 454 -1.36 10.78 13.21
C GLY A 454 -1.41 9.55 12.30
N LEU A 455 -0.35 8.75 12.37
CA LEU A 455 -0.19 7.51 11.61
C LEU A 455 -1.08 6.42 12.18
N LEU A 456 -1.85 5.75 11.32
CA LEU A 456 -2.55 4.51 11.65
C LEU A 456 -1.61 3.54 12.38
N ASP A 457 -2.03 3.04 13.55
CA ASP A 457 -1.37 1.94 14.26
C ASP A 457 -2.30 0.73 14.31
N ALA A 458 -1.96 -0.29 13.54
CA ALA A 458 -2.71 -1.53 13.45
C ALA A 458 -2.17 -2.63 14.40
N SER A 459 -1.08 -2.36 15.14
CA SER A 459 -0.41 -3.38 15.97
C SER A 459 -1.27 -3.94 17.10
N SER A 460 -2.25 -3.17 17.56
CA SER A 460 -3.14 -3.54 18.68
C SER A 460 -4.55 -3.94 18.24
N ILE A 461 -4.85 -3.91 16.93
CA ILE A 461 -6.21 -4.20 16.45
C ILE A 461 -6.59 -5.65 16.66
N CYS A 462 -5.63 -6.57 16.50
CA CYS A 462 -5.84 -8.00 16.69
C CYS A 462 -5.16 -8.43 17.99
N GLY A 463 -5.92 -8.74 19.03
CA GLY A 463 -5.35 -9.34 20.24
C GLY A 463 -5.66 -8.65 21.56
N GLN A 464 -6.63 -7.77 21.64
CA GLN A 464 -7.15 -7.27 22.90
C GLN A 464 -8.49 -7.93 23.31
N ALA A 465 -8.56 -9.25 23.24
CA ALA A 465 -9.56 -9.96 24.01
C ALA A 465 -9.09 -9.92 25.49
N GLY A 466 -9.54 -8.91 26.23
CA GLY A 466 -9.55 -8.99 27.69
C GLY A 466 -8.64 -8.07 28.50
N THR A 467 -8.36 -6.85 28.07
CA THR A 467 -7.89 -5.84 29.04
C THR A 467 -8.96 -4.75 29.15
N PRO A 468 -9.69 -4.67 30.29
CA PRO A 468 -10.62 -3.56 30.49
C PRO A 468 -9.83 -2.25 30.48
N ALA A 469 -10.37 -1.24 29.81
CA ALA A 469 -9.82 0.11 29.80
C ALA A 469 -9.54 0.56 31.24
N PRO A 470 -8.40 1.23 31.53
CA PRO A 470 -8.18 1.81 32.83
C PRO A 470 -9.33 2.78 33.12
N ALA A 471 -10.05 2.53 34.22
CA ALA A 471 -11.11 3.39 34.69
C ALA A 471 -10.61 4.82 34.75
N ALA A 472 -11.31 5.74 34.10
CA ALA A 472 -11.04 7.16 34.16
C ALA A 472 -10.92 7.56 35.63
N ALA A 473 -9.75 8.05 36.03
CA ALA A 473 -9.55 8.63 37.34
C ALA A 473 -10.47 9.84 37.47
N GLU A 474 -11.52 9.69 38.26
CA GLU A 474 -12.40 10.76 38.70
C GLU A 474 -11.54 11.75 39.50
N THR A 475 -11.11 12.82 38.85
CA THR A 475 -10.44 13.95 39.51
C THR A 475 -11.52 14.69 40.27
N ALA A 476 -11.68 14.33 41.56
CA ALA A 476 -12.38 15.22 42.49
C ALA A 476 -11.60 16.54 42.62
N LEU A 477 -12.22 17.61 42.17
CA LEU A 477 -11.80 18.98 42.45
C LEU A 477 -12.11 19.34 43.90
N PRO A 478 -11.26 20.14 44.59
CA PRO A 478 -11.42 20.55 45.96
C PRO A 478 -12.57 21.55 46.17
#